data_134d7dc0b6cb98d7565aa9bc878a1954
#
_entry.id   134d7dc0b6cb98d7565aa9bc878a1954
#
_cell.length_a   1.000
_cell.length_b   1.000
_cell.length_c   1.000
_cell.angle_alpha   90.00
_cell.angle_beta   90.00
_cell.angle_gamma   90.00
#
_symmetry.space_group_name_H-M   'P 1'
#
loop_
_entity.id
_entity.type
_entity.pdbx_description
1 polymer ?
#
loop_
_entity_poly.entity_id
_entity_poly.type
_entity_poly.pdbx_seq_one_letter_code
_entity_poly.pdbx_strand_id
1 'polypeptide(L)'
;MKAGDTFIQAYNAQAAVDSYRQIIVAQTVNNNGSDMHQMIPLLQQIRNNIGRQAKEVSADSGYCSALNLKALKKRHIRGYVATTLHRKHAKVGKYVEQMRQRLRQGARRSRYRLRKQIVEPVFGQIKHGRGFRQFLLRGENQVTGEWSLLCTAHNLLKLAAEMA
;
A
#
# COMPACT_ATOMS: atom_id res chain seq x y z
N MET A 1 -2.82 -11.04 14.53
CA MET A 1 -1.42 -10.78 14.09
C MET A 1 -0.46 -11.21 15.18
N LYS A 2 0.75 -11.64 14.84
CA LYS A 2 1.77 -12.01 15.85
C LYS A 2 2.46 -10.74 16.35
N ALA A 3 2.50 -10.56 17.66
CA ALA A 3 3.23 -9.47 18.33
C ALA A 3 4.13 -10.10 19.41
N GLY A 4 5.43 -10.18 19.14
CA GLY A 4 6.34 -10.98 19.94
C GLY A 4 5.95 -12.45 19.94
N ASP A 5 5.78 -13.05 21.11
CA ASP A 5 5.34 -14.45 21.25
C ASP A 5 3.83 -14.63 21.41
N THR A 6 3.06 -13.55 21.38
CA THR A 6 1.59 -13.58 21.52
C THR A 6 0.89 -13.26 20.20
N PHE A 7 -0.31 -13.82 20.02
CA PHE A 7 -1.22 -13.42 18.96
C PHE A 7 -2.16 -12.35 19.47
N ILE A 8 -2.12 -11.18 18.84
CA ILE A 8 -3.07 -10.10 19.11
C ILE A 8 -4.09 -9.99 18.00
N GLN A 9 -5.32 -9.70 18.37
CA GLN A 9 -6.35 -9.33 17.41
C GLN A 9 -6.07 -7.90 16.95
N ALA A 10 -5.74 -7.71 15.69
CA ALA A 10 -5.36 -6.42 15.12
C ALA A 10 -5.94 -6.27 13.72
N TYR A 11 -6.20 -5.03 13.34
CA TYR A 11 -6.62 -4.68 11.99
C TYR A 11 -5.41 -4.29 11.13
N ASN A 12 -5.48 -4.64 9.85
CA ASN A 12 -4.50 -4.29 8.85
C ASN A 12 -5.04 -3.13 8.01
N ALA A 13 -4.58 -1.93 8.31
CA ALA A 13 -4.94 -0.71 7.59
C ALA A 13 -3.96 -0.44 6.46
N GLN A 14 -4.48 -0.22 5.27
CA GLN A 14 -3.69 0.02 4.07
C GLN A 14 -4.11 1.31 3.39
N ALA A 15 -3.16 1.95 2.73
CA ALA A 15 -3.38 3.16 1.96
C ALA A 15 -2.57 3.13 0.66
N ALA A 16 -3.20 3.54 -0.43
CA ALA A 16 -2.52 3.91 -1.65
C ALA A 16 -2.35 5.43 -1.67
N VAL A 17 -1.10 5.86 -1.81
CA VAL A 17 -0.70 7.25 -1.68
C VAL A 17 -0.16 7.76 -3.01
N ASP A 18 -0.59 8.93 -3.44
CA ASP A 18 -0.03 9.57 -4.62
C ASP A 18 1.41 10.03 -4.34
N SER A 19 2.24 10.00 -5.38
CA SER A 19 3.66 10.30 -5.24
C SER A 19 4.01 11.79 -5.31
N TYR A 20 3.02 12.64 -5.57
CA TYR A 20 3.26 14.08 -5.75
C TYR A 20 2.95 14.88 -4.47
N ARG A 21 1.77 14.68 -3.91
CA ARG A 21 1.28 15.44 -2.74
C ARG A 21 1.06 14.58 -1.51
N GLN A 22 1.34 13.28 -1.58
CA GLN A 22 1.05 12.33 -0.50
C GLN A 22 -0.43 12.27 -0.12
N ILE A 23 -1.32 12.47 -1.10
CA ILE A 23 -2.76 12.30 -0.94
C ILE A 23 -3.09 10.81 -0.92
N ILE A 24 -3.92 10.39 0.02
CA ILE A 24 -4.43 9.01 0.08
C ILE A 24 -5.55 8.88 -0.95
N VAL A 25 -5.32 8.12 -1.99
CA VAL A 25 -6.24 7.96 -3.13
C VAL A 25 -7.10 6.70 -3.05
N ALA A 26 -6.70 5.75 -2.22
CA ALA A 26 -7.47 4.56 -1.87
C ALA A 26 -7.03 4.03 -0.51
N GLN A 27 -7.93 3.36 0.20
CA GLN A 27 -7.65 2.83 1.52
C GLN A 27 -8.50 1.57 1.78
N THR A 28 -7.99 0.64 2.57
CA THR A 28 -8.73 -0.52 3.05
C THR A 28 -8.34 -0.85 4.48
N VAL A 29 -9.25 -1.50 5.19
CA VAL A 29 -8.97 -2.13 6.48
C VAL A 29 -9.56 -3.53 6.46
N ASN A 30 -8.85 -4.46 7.03
CA ASN A 30 -9.33 -5.82 7.24
C ASN A 30 -8.64 -6.45 8.47
N ASN A 31 -9.11 -7.59 8.88
CA ASN A 31 -8.54 -8.35 10.00
C ASN A 31 -7.51 -9.41 9.55
N ASN A 32 -7.16 -9.44 8.26
CA ASN A 32 -6.17 -10.36 7.72
C ASN A 32 -4.76 -9.76 7.86
N GLY A 33 -3.84 -10.51 8.45
CA GLY A 33 -2.43 -10.10 8.59
C GLY A 33 -1.64 -10.12 7.29
N SER A 34 -2.22 -10.54 6.16
CA SER A 34 -1.54 -10.63 4.87
C SER A 34 -2.01 -9.54 3.89
N ASP A 35 -1.07 -8.79 3.34
CA ASP A 35 -1.33 -7.76 2.33
C ASP A 35 -1.55 -8.34 0.92
N MET A 36 -1.29 -9.65 0.77
CA MET A 36 -1.24 -10.32 -0.53
C MET A 36 -2.51 -10.15 -1.36
N HIS A 37 -3.68 -10.07 -0.70
CA HIS A 37 -4.98 -9.95 -1.37
C HIS A 37 -5.48 -8.50 -1.52
N GLN A 38 -4.75 -7.52 -1.00
CA GLN A 38 -5.23 -6.14 -0.91
C GLN A 38 -4.88 -5.27 -2.13
N MET A 39 -3.91 -5.67 -2.94
CA MET A 39 -3.49 -4.87 -4.11
C MET A 39 -4.61 -4.70 -5.14
N ILE A 40 -5.34 -5.77 -5.48
CA ILE A 40 -6.38 -5.71 -6.52
C ILE A 40 -7.56 -4.83 -6.09
N PRO A 41 -8.10 -4.96 -4.87
CA PRO A 41 -9.11 -4.03 -4.34
C PRO A 41 -8.65 -2.57 -4.34
N LEU A 42 -7.42 -2.29 -3.87
CA LEU A 42 -6.86 -0.93 -3.87
C LEU A 42 -6.76 -0.36 -5.29
N LEU A 43 -6.28 -1.14 -6.26
CA LEU A 43 -6.23 -0.70 -7.66
C LEU A 43 -7.60 -0.38 -8.25
N GLN A 44 -8.62 -1.16 -7.87
CA GLN A 44 -9.99 -0.90 -8.29
C GLN A 44 -10.53 0.38 -7.66
N GLN A 45 -10.28 0.57 -6.37
CA GLN A 45 -10.70 1.78 -5.64
C GLN A 45 -10.00 3.03 -6.19
N ILE A 46 -8.70 2.97 -6.52
CA ILE A 46 -7.99 4.07 -7.20
C ILE A 46 -8.71 4.46 -8.49
N ARG A 47 -9.06 3.47 -9.32
CA ARG A 47 -9.78 3.74 -10.57
C ARG A 47 -11.15 4.38 -10.33
N ASN A 48 -11.89 3.91 -9.35
CA ASN A 48 -13.21 4.46 -9.00
C ASN A 48 -13.11 5.89 -8.49
N ASN A 49 -12.15 6.17 -7.60
CA ASN A 49 -11.99 7.47 -6.96
C ASN A 49 -11.42 8.54 -7.90
N ILE A 50 -10.52 8.15 -8.83
CA ILE A 50 -9.80 9.11 -9.69
C ILE A 50 -10.34 9.10 -11.12
N GLY A 51 -11.19 8.14 -11.50
CA GLY A 51 -11.71 7.98 -12.87
C GLY A 51 -10.69 7.40 -13.86
N ARG A 52 -9.46 7.09 -13.43
CA ARG A 52 -8.39 6.55 -14.26
C ARG A 52 -7.51 5.55 -13.52
N GLN A 53 -6.83 4.68 -14.26
CA GLN A 53 -5.85 3.78 -13.67
C GLN A 53 -4.53 4.50 -13.33
N ALA A 54 -3.85 4.03 -12.28
CA ALA A 54 -2.47 4.42 -12.03
C ALA A 54 -1.57 3.99 -13.20
N LYS A 55 -0.68 4.87 -13.64
CA LYS A 55 0.33 4.54 -14.67
C LYS A 55 1.44 3.68 -14.08
N GLU A 56 1.82 3.96 -12.84
CA GLU A 56 2.87 3.25 -12.11
C GLU A 56 2.41 3.00 -10.66
N VAL A 57 2.79 1.85 -10.11
CA VAL A 57 2.52 1.46 -8.73
C VAL A 57 3.78 0.87 -8.12
N SER A 58 4.15 1.32 -6.95
CA SER A 58 5.20 0.72 -6.14
C SER A 58 4.62 0.18 -4.82
N ALA A 59 5.04 -1.03 -4.44
CA ALA A 59 4.57 -1.68 -3.23
C ALA A 59 5.70 -2.48 -2.56
N ASP A 60 5.51 -2.83 -1.30
CA ASP A 60 6.44 -3.68 -0.56
C ASP A 60 6.28 -5.17 -0.90
N SER A 61 7.06 -6.00 -0.22
CA SER A 61 7.09 -7.44 -0.49
C SER A 61 5.84 -8.19 -0.02
N GLY A 62 5.05 -7.63 0.89
CA GLY A 62 3.78 -8.21 1.34
C GLY A 62 2.78 -8.35 0.19
N TYR A 63 2.84 -7.47 -0.79
CA TYR A 63 2.00 -7.52 -1.99
C TYR A 63 2.55 -8.42 -3.11
N CYS A 64 3.74 -9.02 -2.95
CA CYS A 64 4.37 -9.79 -4.02
C CYS A 64 3.76 -11.17 -4.17
N SER A 65 2.76 -11.30 -5.02
CA SER A 65 2.17 -12.58 -5.42
C SER A 65 2.05 -12.69 -6.93
N ALA A 66 2.04 -13.91 -7.46
CA ALA A 66 1.84 -14.14 -8.89
C ALA A 66 0.52 -13.55 -9.40
N LEU A 67 -0.54 -13.61 -8.57
CA LEU A 67 -1.86 -13.03 -8.86
C LEU A 67 -1.76 -11.52 -9.04
N ASN A 68 -1.16 -10.81 -8.08
CA ASN A 68 -1.00 -9.36 -8.12
C ASN A 68 -0.15 -8.92 -9.30
N LEU A 69 0.98 -9.59 -9.54
CA LEU A 69 1.87 -9.26 -10.66
C LEU A 69 1.21 -9.50 -12.03
N LYS A 70 0.41 -10.58 -12.15
CA LYS A 70 -0.41 -10.83 -13.33
C LYS A 70 -1.48 -9.75 -13.51
N ALA A 71 -2.14 -9.33 -12.42
CA ALA A 71 -3.15 -8.27 -12.45
C ALA A 71 -2.57 -6.92 -12.90
N LEU A 72 -1.39 -6.52 -12.41
CA LEU A 72 -0.68 -5.33 -12.86
C LEU A 72 -0.38 -5.39 -14.37
N LYS A 73 0.13 -6.54 -14.85
CA LYS A 73 0.41 -6.75 -16.27
C LYS A 73 -0.87 -6.66 -17.13
N LYS A 74 -1.95 -7.34 -16.73
CA LYS A 74 -3.25 -7.32 -17.44
C LYS A 74 -3.84 -5.90 -17.52
N ARG A 75 -3.61 -5.09 -16.50
CA ARG A 75 -4.10 -3.71 -16.43
C ARG A 75 -3.14 -2.69 -17.07
N HIS A 76 -2.04 -3.14 -17.68
CA HIS A 76 -0.99 -2.28 -18.25
C HIS A 76 -0.41 -1.27 -17.25
N ILE A 77 -0.39 -1.63 -15.97
CA ILE A 77 0.20 -0.82 -14.90
C ILE A 77 1.68 -1.18 -14.76
N ARG A 78 2.56 -0.19 -14.77
CA ARG A 78 3.98 -0.38 -14.51
C ARG A 78 4.21 -0.64 -13.02
N GLY A 79 4.27 -1.92 -12.64
CA GLY A 79 4.47 -2.31 -11.24
C GLY A 79 5.95 -2.39 -10.86
N TYR A 80 6.26 -1.94 -9.64
CA TYR A 80 7.52 -2.14 -8.92
C TYR A 80 7.21 -2.65 -7.54
N VAL A 81 7.13 -3.96 -7.40
CA VAL A 81 6.80 -4.63 -6.14
C VAL A 81 8.06 -5.26 -5.58
N ALA A 82 8.43 -4.91 -4.34
CA ALA A 82 9.58 -5.53 -3.68
C ALA A 82 9.39 -7.05 -3.65
N THR A 83 10.46 -7.77 -3.96
CA THR A 83 10.44 -9.24 -3.91
C THR A 83 11.23 -9.71 -2.71
N THR A 84 10.67 -10.63 -1.92
CA THR A 84 11.39 -11.30 -0.85
C THR A 84 12.58 -12.08 -1.42
N LEU A 85 13.71 -12.04 -0.73
CA LEU A 85 14.83 -12.93 -1.02
C LEU A 85 14.42 -14.32 -0.57
N HIS A 86 13.96 -15.14 -1.52
CA HIS A 86 13.73 -16.57 -1.24
C HIS A 86 15.06 -17.26 -1.02
N ARG A 87 15.05 -18.32 -0.17
CA ARG A 87 16.20 -19.23 -0.01
C ARG A 87 16.70 -19.68 -1.36
N LYS A 88 18.03 -19.79 -1.53
CA LYS A 88 18.76 -20.01 -2.79
C LYS A 88 18.23 -21.14 -3.69
N HIS A 89 17.41 -22.07 -3.16
CA HIS A 89 16.92 -23.28 -3.85
C HIS A 89 15.41 -23.31 -4.12
N ALA A 90 14.64 -22.25 -3.80
CA ALA A 90 13.21 -22.26 -4.09
C ALA A 90 12.95 -21.89 -5.57
N LYS A 91 12.17 -22.70 -6.29
CA LYS A 91 11.67 -22.35 -7.64
C LYS A 91 10.86 -21.06 -7.55
N VAL A 92 11.33 -20.03 -8.20
CA VAL A 92 10.65 -18.71 -8.24
C VAL A 92 9.70 -18.71 -9.43
N GLY A 93 8.45 -18.31 -9.21
CA GLY A 93 7.47 -18.24 -10.29
C GLY A 93 7.85 -17.18 -11.33
N LYS A 94 7.49 -17.42 -12.60
CA LYS A 94 7.81 -16.56 -13.77
C LYS A 94 7.56 -15.06 -13.54
N TYR A 95 6.43 -14.70 -12.95
CA TYR A 95 6.08 -13.29 -12.70
C TYR A 95 6.98 -12.63 -11.66
N VAL A 96 7.36 -13.36 -10.61
CA VAL A 96 8.27 -12.86 -9.57
C VAL A 96 9.66 -12.66 -10.13
N GLU A 97 10.15 -13.57 -10.98
CA GLU A 97 11.45 -13.40 -11.63
C GLU A 97 11.47 -12.22 -12.60
N GLN A 98 10.42 -12.03 -13.39
CA GLN A 98 10.26 -10.84 -14.23
C GLN A 98 10.26 -9.55 -13.40
N MET A 99 9.64 -9.56 -12.20
CA MET A 99 9.66 -8.42 -11.30
C MET A 99 11.07 -8.16 -10.74
N ARG A 100 11.81 -9.21 -10.37
CA ARG A 100 13.21 -9.08 -9.94
C ARG A 100 14.09 -8.44 -11.01
N GLN A 101 13.96 -8.89 -12.26
CA GLN A 101 14.71 -8.31 -13.38
C GLN A 101 14.34 -6.83 -13.59
N ARG A 102 13.04 -6.50 -13.53
CA ARG A 102 12.56 -5.12 -13.63
C ARG A 102 13.13 -4.24 -12.52
N LEU A 103 13.17 -4.72 -11.28
CA LEU A 103 13.73 -3.98 -10.15
C LEU A 103 15.23 -3.74 -10.33
N ARG A 104 15.98 -4.71 -10.86
CA ARG A 104 17.41 -4.53 -11.14
C ARG A 104 17.67 -3.49 -12.23
N GLN A 105 16.87 -3.48 -13.29
CA GLN A 105 17.07 -2.64 -14.47
C GLN A 105 16.46 -1.25 -14.35
N GLY A 106 15.31 -1.11 -13.70
CA GLY A 106 14.47 0.08 -13.78
C GLY A 106 14.16 0.77 -12.46
N ALA A 107 14.38 0.14 -11.31
CA ALA A 107 13.95 0.67 -10.01
C ALA A 107 14.62 2.03 -9.69
N ARG A 108 15.86 2.26 -10.12
CA ARG A 108 16.56 3.53 -9.90
C ARG A 108 15.99 4.70 -10.71
N ARG A 109 15.39 4.43 -11.88
CA ARG A 109 14.78 5.43 -12.78
C ARG A 109 13.31 5.68 -12.48
N SER A 110 12.67 4.80 -11.71
CA SER A 110 11.29 4.91 -11.30
C SER A 110 11.18 5.59 -9.93
N ARG A 111 9.96 5.97 -9.58
CA ARG A 111 9.65 6.47 -8.23
C ARG A 111 9.70 5.37 -7.16
N TYR A 112 9.97 4.12 -7.51
CA TYR A 112 10.13 3.02 -6.58
C TYR A 112 11.14 3.31 -5.45
N ARG A 113 12.26 3.98 -5.76
CA ARG A 113 13.25 4.41 -4.77
C ARG A 113 12.67 5.32 -3.68
N LEU A 114 11.61 6.08 -4.03
CA LEU A 114 10.97 7.04 -3.15
C LEU A 114 9.81 6.43 -2.34
N ARG A 115 9.48 5.14 -2.53
CA ARG A 115 8.31 4.52 -1.91
C ARG A 115 8.27 4.70 -0.39
N LYS A 116 9.41 4.58 0.29
CA LYS A 116 9.53 4.82 1.72
C LYS A 116 9.26 6.28 2.07
N GLN A 117 9.79 7.20 1.29
CA GLN A 117 9.61 8.64 1.48
C GLN A 117 8.20 9.13 1.10
N ILE A 118 7.40 8.33 0.39
CA ILE A 118 6.03 8.67 0.00
C ILE A 118 5.03 8.14 1.03
N VAL A 119 5.10 6.85 1.36
CA VAL A 119 4.09 6.16 2.18
C VAL A 119 4.40 6.25 3.68
N GLU A 120 5.67 6.03 4.08
CA GLU A 120 6.05 6.06 5.50
C GLU A 120 5.73 7.40 6.20
N PRO A 121 5.97 8.60 5.59
CA PRO A 121 5.59 9.85 6.19
C PRO A 121 4.08 10.01 6.41
N VAL A 122 3.24 9.46 5.53
CA VAL A 122 1.78 9.51 5.68
C VAL A 122 1.37 8.76 6.95
N PHE A 123 1.83 7.53 7.12
CA PHE A 123 1.60 6.78 8.36
C PHE A 123 2.25 7.44 9.58
N GLY A 124 3.44 8.02 9.42
CA GLY A 124 4.11 8.79 10.48
C GLY A 124 3.27 9.99 10.92
N GLN A 125 2.73 10.76 10.00
CA GLN A 125 1.86 11.91 10.30
C GLN A 125 0.57 11.47 11.00
N ILE A 126 -0.03 10.34 10.61
CA ILE A 126 -1.22 9.80 11.27
C ILE A 126 -0.89 9.31 12.68
N LYS A 127 0.16 8.50 12.83
CA LYS A 127 0.48 7.85 14.10
C LYS A 127 1.16 8.76 15.12
N HIS A 128 2.11 9.58 14.68
CA HIS A 128 2.92 10.42 15.55
C HIS A 128 2.45 11.88 15.56
N GLY A 129 2.21 12.46 14.39
CA GLY A 129 1.78 13.86 14.30
C GLY A 129 0.38 14.09 14.84
N ARG A 130 -0.55 13.13 14.65
CA ARG A 130 -1.94 13.22 15.11
C ARG A 130 -2.25 12.30 16.29
N GLY A 131 -1.26 11.56 16.79
CA GLY A 131 -1.41 10.70 17.96
C GLY A 131 -2.25 9.43 17.75
N PHE A 132 -2.67 9.15 16.50
CA PHE A 132 -3.56 8.02 16.22
C PHE A 132 -2.76 6.72 16.07
N ARG A 133 -2.46 6.08 17.20
CA ARG A 133 -1.62 4.88 17.26
C ARG A 133 -2.39 3.56 17.23
N GLN A 134 -3.69 3.60 17.53
CA GLN A 134 -4.57 2.44 17.57
C GLN A 134 -5.99 2.83 17.18
N PHE A 135 -6.77 1.89 16.67
CA PHE A 135 -8.19 2.08 16.44
C PHE A 135 -8.93 2.12 17.78
N LEU A 136 -9.87 3.05 17.90
CA LEU A 136 -10.70 3.23 19.09
C LEU A 136 -11.99 2.41 19.00
N LEU A 137 -12.45 2.15 17.77
CA LEU A 137 -13.63 1.36 17.51
C LEU A 137 -13.29 -0.13 17.32
N ARG A 138 -14.30 -0.97 17.44
CA ARG A 138 -14.20 -2.42 17.22
C ARG A 138 -15.22 -2.87 16.17
N GLY A 139 -14.89 -3.95 15.47
CA GLY A 139 -15.70 -4.42 14.34
C GLY A 139 -15.19 -3.82 13.02
N GLU A 140 -15.21 -4.64 11.96
CA GLU A 140 -14.59 -4.28 10.69
C GLU A 140 -15.23 -3.05 10.05
N ASN A 141 -16.57 -2.95 10.13
CA ASN A 141 -17.30 -1.80 9.57
C ASN A 141 -16.96 -0.49 10.28
N GLN A 142 -16.95 -0.50 11.61
CA GLN A 142 -16.65 0.66 12.44
C GLN A 142 -15.20 1.13 12.25
N VAL A 143 -14.26 0.17 12.26
CA VAL A 143 -12.83 0.46 12.03
C VAL A 143 -12.57 0.94 10.60
N THR A 144 -13.33 0.45 9.62
CA THR A 144 -13.26 0.97 8.24
C THR A 144 -13.74 2.42 8.18
N GLY A 145 -14.81 2.77 8.87
CA GLY A 145 -15.29 4.16 9.00
C GLY A 145 -14.25 5.06 9.67
N GLU A 146 -13.67 4.61 10.78
CA GLU A 146 -12.62 5.32 11.51
C GLU A 146 -11.39 5.56 10.63
N TRP A 147 -10.92 4.55 9.91
CA TRP A 147 -9.80 4.67 8.97
C TRP A 147 -10.12 5.63 7.82
N SER A 148 -11.33 5.57 7.28
CA SER A 148 -11.79 6.49 6.23
C SER A 148 -11.77 7.94 6.69
N LEU A 149 -12.24 8.21 7.91
CA LEU A 149 -12.23 9.54 8.51
C LEU A 149 -10.79 10.07 8.66
N LEU A 150 -9.87 9.24 9.15
CA LEU A 150 -8.46 9.59 9.29
C LEU A 150 -7.80 9.90 7.95
N CYS A 151 -8.06 9.09 6.94
CA CYS A 151 -7.55 9.32 5.58
C CYS A 151 -8.11 10.64 5.01
N THR A 152 -9.39 10.92 5.24
CA THR A 152 -10.02 12.19 4.82
C THR A 152 -9.40 13.38 5.53
N ALA A 153 -9.24 13.31 6.86
CA ALA A 153 -8.58 14.37 7.63
C ALA A 153 -7.14 14.60 7.19
N HIS A 154 -6.39 13.53 6.87
CA HIS A 154 -5.07 13.64 6.30
C HIS A 154 -5.09 14.40 4.97
N ASN A 155 -5.99 14.04 4.07
CA ASN A 155 -6.09 14.65 2.75
C ASN A 155 -6.50 16.13 2.85
N LEU A 156 -7.45 16.48 3.71
CA LEU A 156 -7.87 17.87 3.94
C LEU A 156 -6.70 18.73 4.44
N LEU A 157 -5.92 18.23 5.38
CA LEU A 157 -4.74 18.96 5.89
C LEU A 157 -3.65 19.12 4.82
N LYS A 158 -3.47 18.13 3.94
CA LYS A 158 -2.55 18.26 2.80
C LYS A 158 -3.04 19.31 1.81
N LEU A 159 -4.33 19.34 1.51
CA LEU A 159 -4.92 20.36 0.62
C LEU A 159 -4.85 21.76 1.24
N ALA A 160 -5.17 21.90 2.53
CA ALA A 160 -5.07 23.19 3.23
C ALA A 160 -3.64 23.77 3.19
N ALA A 161 -2.63 22.90 3.41
CA ALA A 161 -1.22 23.33 3.34
C ALA A 161 -0.75 23.77 1.95
N GLU A 162 -1.48 23.42 0.90
CA GLU A 162 -1.21 23.84 -0.48
C GLU A 162 -1.84 25.21 -0.81
N MET A 163 -2.85 25.60 -0.06
CA MET A 163 -3.60 26.85 -0.26
C MET A 163 -3.05 28.01 0.58
N ALA A 164 -2.17 27.70 1.54
CA ALA A 164 -1.51 28.66 2.41
C ALA A 164 -0.17 29.12 1.82
#